data_884dcc7fd6e6eb1aa07f1512c1f772d6
#
_entry.id   884dcc7fd6e6eb1aa07f1512c1f772d6
#
_cell.length_a   1.000
_cell.length_b   1.000
_cell.length_c   1.000
_cell.angle_alpha   90.00
_cell.angle_beta   90.00
_cell.angle_gamma   90.00
#
_symmetry.space_group_name_H-M   'P 1'
#
loop_
_entity.id
_entity.type
_entity.pdbx_description
1 polymer ?
#
loop_
_entity_poly.entity_id
_entity_poly.type
_entity_poly.pdbx_seq_one_letter_code
_entity_poly.pdbx_strand_id
1 'polypeptide(L)'
;MKAFTKTSYFLFLGLGLVLLLGFILSGTYDLALSQALYDKSSVFGIVCASFGELFGWAMMAVFGTMAFRLAQQVERKLLKILLVVFGICVIGVSAYLVFADMNSSHNGFKEVSHIALRIALTALFEALIVFFSYKIINTKDTRKLLCAWVILMIAFYLGLAINFITKAIVMRPRFRLIANGYEGYGANELFEPWYLAGSKGLAESVYPSEVVGSDDFKSFPSGHSFVSMSSLLFFYLPLLNEKVKDKPWVRYLVFAIFALYGLTIELARIRYGAHYLSDTTFGGLLALLCAFLIPFFGFKLAEKKGWLPQSA
;
A
#
# COMPACT_ATOMS: atom_id res chain seq x y z
N MET A 1 19.58 12.50 13.01
CA MET A 1 18.30 12.89 12.38
C MET A 1 17.14 12.45 13.26
N LYS A 2 16.38 13.35 13.91
CA LYS A 2 15.22 12.94 14.72
C LYS A 2 14.10 12.45 13.81
N ALA A 3 14.23 11.21 13.31
CA ALA A 3 13.18 10.60 12.49
C ALA A 3 11.91 10.35 13.32
N PHE A 4 12.04 10.09 14.62
CA PHE A 4 10.93 9.80 15.51
C PHE A 4 10.90 10.78 16.71
N THR A 5 9.73 11.33 16.96
CA THR A 5 9.38 12.14 18.14
C THR A 5 8.39 11.37 19.00
N LYS A 6 8.14 11.78 20.24
CA LYS A 6 7.09 11.19 21.06
C LYS A 6 5.73 11.17 20.34
N THR A 7 5.38 12.26 19.67
CA THR A 7 4.13 12.35 18.87
C THR A 7 4.11 11.33 17.73
N SER A 8 5.24 11.09 17.05
CA SER A 8 5.30 10.06 15.99
C SER A 8 4.96 8.68 16.54
N TYR A 9 5.48 8.29 17.71
CA TYR A 9 5.14 7.01 18.33
C TYR A 9 3.65 6.91 18.64
N PHE A 10 3.04 7.95 19.19
CA PHE A 10 1.59 7.95 19.48
C PHE A 10 0.74 7.84 18.21
N LEU A 11 1.14 8.49 17.11
CA LEU A 11 0.43 8.40 15.84
C LEU A 11 0.46 6.96 15.28
N PHE A 12 1.65 6.37 15.18
CA PHE A 12 1.77 5.00 14.68
C PHE A 12 1.11 3.97 15.61
N LEU A 13 1.27 4.11 16.93
CA LEU A 13 0.65 3.24 17.91
C LEU A 13 -0.89 3.37 17.87
N GLY A 14 -1.41 4.60 17.83
CA GLY A 14 -2.86 4.84 17.77
C GLY A 14 -3.51 4.20 16.55
N LEU A 15 -2.93 4.41 15.36
CA LEU A 15 -3.42 3.75 14.15
C LEU A 15 -3.28 2.23 14.24
N GLY A 16 -2.17 1.74 14.79
CA GLY A 16 -1.94 0.31 15.00
C GLY A 16 -2.98 -0.32 15.92
N LEU A 17 -3.37 0.37 16.99
CA LEU A 17 -4.43 -0.10 17.91
C LEU A 17 -5.80 -0.14 17.20
N VAL A 18 -6.14 0.85 16.37
CA VAL A 18 -7.38 0.83 15.59
C VAL A 18 -7.44 -0.35 14.63
N LEU A 19 -6.37 -0.58 13.88
CA LEU A 19 -6.28 -1.70 12.93
C LEU A 19 -6.27 -3.05 13.65
N LEU A 20 -5.54 -3.16 14.76
CA LEU A 20 -5.49 -4.39 15.57
C LEU A 20 -6.86 -4.70 16.18
N LEU A 21 -7.57 -3.70 16.70
CA LEU A 21 -8.92 -3.87 17.20
C LEU A 21 -9.86 -4.35 16.09
N GLY A 22 -9.80 -3.74 14.90
CA GLY A 22 -10.56 -4.18 13.73
C GLY A 22 -10.25 -5.64 13.38
N PHE A 23 -8.96 -6.02 13.40
CA PHE A 23 -8.53 -7.40 13.12
C PHE A 23 -9.04 -8.40 14.18
N ILE A 24 -9.02 -8.05 15.46
CA ILE A 24 -9.56 -8.90 16.53
C ILE A 24 -11.09 -9.05 16.39
N LEU A 25 -11.79 -7.95 16.16
CA LEU A 25 -13.26 -7.97 15.99
C LEU A 25 -13.68 -8.75 14.73
N SER A 26 -12.84 -8.83 13.71
CA SER A 26 -13.13 -9.58 12.50
C SER A 26 -13.32 -11.08 12.75
N GLY A 27 -12.71 -11.63 13.79
CA GLY A 27 -12.92 -13.04 14.18
C GLY A 27 -14.39 -13.41 14.38
N THR A 28 -15.22 -12.43 14.75
CA THR A 28 -16.66 -12.63 14.98
C THR A 28 -17.53 -11.96 13.92
N TYR A 29 -17.11 -10.78 13.43
CA TYR A 29 -17.99 -9.90 12.64
C TYR A 29 -17.67 -9.86 11.14
N ASP A 30 -16.69 -10.60 10.65
CA ASP A 30 -16.22 -10.54 9.24
C ASP A 30 -17.36 -10.73 8.24
N LEU A 31 -18.11 -11.81 8.39
CA LEU A 31 -19.23 -12.13 7.49
C LEU A 31 -20.39 -11.15 7.66
N ALA A 32 -20.81 -10.91 8.90
CA ALA A 32 -21.96 -10.05 9.21
C ALA A 32 -21.73 -8.62 8.69
N LEU A 33 -20.51 -8.08 8.86
CA LEU A 33 -20.15 -6.76 8.37
C LEU A 33 -20.13 -6.73 6.85
N SER A 34 -19.59 -7.78 6.20
CA SER A 34 -19.59 -7.88 4.75
C SER A 34 -20.99 -7.93 4.18
N GLN A 35 -21.90 -8.71 4.79
CA GLN A 35 -23.33 -8.78 4.39
C GLN A 35 -24.02 -7.43 4.55
N ALA A 36 -23.76 -6.72 5.66
CA ALA A 36 -24.39 -5.43 5.95
C ALA A 36 -23.92 -4.29 5.03
N LEU A 37 -22.63 -4.29 4.62
CA LEU A 37 -22.02 -3.20 3.86
C LEU A 37 -21.98 -3.45 2.34
N TYR A 38 -22.14 -4.69 1.89
CA TYR A 38 -21.93 -5.05 0.50
C TYR A 38 -22.86 -4.31 -0.46
N ASP A 39 -22.27 -3.67 -1.43
CA ASP A 39 -22.95 -3.01 -2.52
C ASP A 39 -22.04 -3.02 -3.78
N LYS A 40 -22.31 -3.95 -4.70
CA LYS A 40 -21.55 -4.11 -5.94
C LYS A 40 -21.65 -2.87 -6.85
N SER A 41 -22.74 -2.12 -6.74
CA SER A 41 -23.00 -0.92 -7.55
C SER A 41 -22.42 0.37 -6.94
N SER A 42 -21.82 0.29 -5.77
CA SER A 42 -21.28 1.44 -5.05
C SER A 42 -20.23 2.19 -5.88
N VAL A 43 -20.56 3.42 -6.29
CA VAL A 43 -19.62 4.32 -6.98
C VAL A 43 -18.38 4.56 -6.11
N PHE A 44 -18.56 4.72 -4.79
CA PHE A 44 -17.44 4.81 -3.84
C PHE A 44 -16.54 3.58 -3.90
N GLY A 45 -17.12 2.38 -3.89
CA GLY A 45 -16.39 1.12 -4.03
C GLY A 45 -15.60 1.04 -5.35
N ILE A 46 -16.22 1.38 -6.47
CA ILE A 46 -15.63 1.37 -7.82
C ILE A 46 -14.46 2.38 -7.91
N VAL A 47 -14.68 3.62 -7.48
CA VAL A 47 -13.63 4.66 -7.50
C VAL A 47 -12.44 4.25 -6.65
N CYS A 48 -12.68 3.80 -5.41
CA CYS A 48 -11.61 3.35 -4.53
C CYS A 48 -10.94 2.06 -4.98
N ALA A 49 -11.64 1.20 -5.74
CA ALA A 49 -11.02 0.03 -6.35
C ALA A 49 -10.04 0.40 -7.47
N SER A 50 -10.36 1.44 -8.24
CA SER A 50 -9.57 1.84 -9.41
C SER A 50 -8.45 2.82 -9.09
N PHE A 51 -8.59 3.61 -8.03
CA PHE A 51 -7.66 4.67 -7.65
C PHE A 51 -7.05 4.51 -6.26
N GLY A 52 -7.47 3.47 -5.52
CA GLY A 52 -7.10 3.28 -4.13
C GLY A 52 -5.64 2.85 -3.89
N GLU A 53 -4.92 2.43 -4.90
CA GLU A 53 -3.50 2.06 -4.80
C GLU A 53 -2.55 3.17 -5.30
N LEU A 54 -3.09 4.27 -5.87
CA LEU A 54 -2.29 5.32 -6.52
C LEU A 54 -1.11 5.81 -5.68
N PHE A 55 -1.37 6.27 -4.45
CA PHE A 55 -0.31 6.83 -3.61
C PHE A 55 0.64 5.76 -3.06
N GLY A 56 0.20 4.52 -2.94
CA GLY A 56 1.08 3.42 -2.60
C GLY A 56 2.07 3.13 -3.73
N TRP A 57 1.59 2.98 -4.96
CA TRP A 57 2.45 2.80 -6.14
C TRP A 57 3.32 4.02 -6.41
N ALA A 58 2.81 5.24 -6.13
CA ALA A 58 3.59 6.47 -6.20
C ALA A 58 4.88 6.46 -5.36
N MET A 59 4.96 5.64 -4.29
CA MET A 59 6.22 5.46 -3.57
C MET A 59 7.34 4.91 -4.46
N MET A 60 7.01 4.10 -5.45
CA MET A 60 8.00 3.63 -6.43
C MET A 60 8.52 4.79 -7.29
N ALA A 61 7.64 5.70 -7.76
CA ALA A 61 8.06 6.90 -8.46
C ALA A 61 8.92 7.83 -7.58
N VAL A 62 8.62 7.91 -6.28
CA VAL A 62 9.47 8.60 -5.29
C VAL A 62 10.85 7.95 -5.21
N PHE A 63 10.94 6.61 -5.16
CA PHE A 63 12.24 5.91 -5.14
C PHE A 63 13.04 6.16 -6.40
N GLY A 64 12.40 6.19 -7.57
CA GLY A 64 13.03 6.60 -8.82
C GLY A 64 13.54 8.04 -8.80
N THR A 65 12.75 8.96 -8.23
CA THR A 65 13.14 10.37 -8.05
C THR A 65 14.30 10.51 -7.06
N MET A 66 14.34 9.73 -5.98
CA MET A 66 15.47 9.68 -5.05
C MET A 66 16.75 9.19 -5.75
N ALA A 67 16.63 8.19 -6.64
CA ALA A 67 17.76 7.73 -7.46
C ALA A 67 18.29 8.83 -8.37
N PHE A 68 17.43 9.64 -9.01
CA PHE A 68 17.85 10.81 -9.79
C PHE A 68 18.57 11.86 -8.93
N ARG A 69 18.08 12.12 -7.72
CA ARG A 69 18.74 13.03 -6.78
C ARG A 69 20.10 12.51 -6.33
N LEU A 70 20.23 11.20 -6.08
CA LEU A 70 21.52 10.56 -5.79
C LEU A 70 22.46 10.64 -6.99
N ALA A 71 21.98 10.40 -8.22
CA ALA A 71 22.76 10.50 -9.43
C ALA A 71 23.40 11.89 -9.64
N GLN A 72 22.75 12.95 -9.16
CA GLN A 72 23.28 14.31 -9.19
C GLN A 72 24.41 14.57 -8.17
N GLN A 73 24.51 13.73 -7.13
CA GLN A 73 25.45 13.90 -6.01
C GLN A 73 26.64 12.93 -6.08
N VAL A 74 26.64 11.95 -6.98
CA VAL A 74 27.75 11.01 -7.16
C VAL A 74 28.65 11.43 -8.31
N GLU A 75 29.97 11.21 -8.17
CA GLU A 75 30.97 11.60 -9.18
C GLU A 75 31.21 10.49 -10.21
N ARG A 76 31.16 9.22 -9.79
CA ARG A 76 31.44 8.06 -10.65
C ARG A 76 30.41 7.93 -11.78
N LYS A 77 30.85 8.12 -13.03
CA LYS A 77 29.99 8.11 -14.22
C LYS A 77 29.12 6.85 -14.35
N LEU A 78 29.70 5.67 -14.12
CA LEU A 78 28.97 4.41 -14.20
C LEU A 78 27.84 4.35 -13.17
N LEU A 79 28.11 4.72 -11.91
CA LEU A 79 27.11 4.73 -10.85
C LEU A 79 25.98 5.74 -11.15
N LYS A 80 26.34 6.91 -11.69
CA LYS A 80 25.35 7.90 -12.13
C LYS A 80 24.41 7.33 -13.20
N ILE A 81 24.94 6.65 -14.21
CA ILE A 81 24.14 6.02 -15.27
C ILE A 81 23.24 4.93 -14.66
N LEU A 82 23.77 4.06 -13.80
CA LEU A 82 22.99 3.01 -13.16
C LEU A 82 21.83 3.56 -12.33
N LEU A 83 22.06 4.63 -11.57
CA LEU A 83 21.01 5.29 -10.78
C LEU A 83 19.92 5.93 -11.68
N VAL A 84 20.31 6.53 -12.78
CA VAL A 84 19.35 7.10 -13.75
C VAL A 84 18.51 6.01 -14.40
N VAL A 85 19.16 4.94 -14.89
CA VAL A 85 18.44 3.79 -15.50
C VAL A 85 17.50 3.15 -14.48
N PHE A 86 17.99 2.89 -13.27
CA PHE A 86 17.14 2.38 -12.19
C PHE A 86 15.92 3.29 -11.93
N GLY A 87 16.15 4.61 -11.85
CA GLY A 87 15.08 5.58 -11.63
C GLY A 87 14.00 5.52 -12.72
N ILE A 88 14.42 5.47 -14.00
CA ILE A 88 13.50 5.36 -15.15
C ILE A 88 12.70 4.05 -15.07
N CYS A 89 13.38 2.92 -14.82
CA CYS A 89 12.72 1.62 -14.72
C CYS A 89 11.67 1.59 -13.60
N VAL A 90 12.00 2.09 -12.41
CA VAL A 90 11.08 2.05 -11.26
C VAL A 90 9.89 2.99 -11.45
N ILE A 91 10.09 4.18 -12.06
CA ILE A 91 8.98 5.07 -12.43
C ILE A 91 8.10 4.40 -13.50
N GLY A 92 8.70 3.73 -14.49
CA GLY A 92 7.95 3.00 -15.50
C GLY A 92 7.09 1.87 -14.91
N VAL A 93 7.62 1.13 -13.94
CA VAL A 93 6.85 0.10 -13.21
C VAL A 93 5.72 0.73 -12.39
N SER A 94 5.97 1.87 -11.70
CA SER A 94 4.93 2.62 -11.00
C SER A 94 3.78 2.99 -11.94
N ALA A 95 4.10 3.61 -13.09
CA ALA A 95 3.13 3.98 -14.11
C ALA A 95 2.34 2.79 -14.64
N TYR A 96 3.00 1.66 -14.87
CA TYR A 96 2.35 0.43 -15.30
C TYR A 96 1.35 -0.07 -14.25
N LEU A 97 1.70 -0.09 -12.96
CA LEU A 97 0.84 -0.57 -11.88
C LEU A 97 -0.37 0.36 -11.69
N VAL A 98 -0.18 1.67 -11.71
CA VAL A 98 -1.26 2.67 -11.66
C VAL A 98 -2.20 2.49 -12.84
N PHE A 99 -1.67 2.30 -14.07
CA PHE A 99 -2.50 2.04 -15.25
C PHE A 99 -3.24 0.70 -15.15
N ALA A 100 -2.58 -0.36 -14.64
CA ALA A 100 -3.15 -1.68 -14.50
C ALA A 100 -4.36 -1.69 -13.57
N ASP A 101 -4.32 -0.94 -12.46
CA ASP A 101 -5.45 -0.79 -11.55
C ASP A 101 -6.65 -0.12 -12.24
N MET A 102 -6.42 0.98 -12.95
CA MET A 102 -7.48 1.64 -13.72
C MET A 102 -8.00 0.79 -14.88
N ASN A 103 -7.18 -0.12 -15.42
CA ASN A 103 -7.53 -0.99 -16.55
C ASN A 103 -8.08 -2.36 -16.11
N SER A 104 -8.17 -2.62 -14.81
CA SER A 104 -8.68 -3.89 -14.29
C SER A 104 -10.19 -4.02 -14.52
N SER A 105 -10.61 -5.14 -15.10
CA SER A 105 -12.05 -5.47 -15.27
C SER A 105 -12.75 -5.69 -13.92
N HIS A 106 -11.99 -6.00 -12.87
CA HIS A 106 -12.54 -6.19 -11.52
C HIS A 106 -12.86 -4.89 -10.79
N ASN A 107 -12.40 -3.73 -11.29
CA ASN A 107 -12.55 -2.45 -10.61
C ASN A 107 -13.66 -1.57 -11.19
N GLY A 108 -14.25 -1.94 -12.34
CA GLY A 108 -15.41 -1.25 -12.94
C GLY A 108 -15.09 0.02 -13.73
N PHE A 109 -13.96 0.71 -13.46
CA PHE A 109 -13.60 1.96 -14.16
C PHE A 109 -13.26 1.74 -15.64
N LYS A 110 -12.73 0.56 -15.97
CA LYS A 110 -12.44 0.16 -17.36
C LYS A 110 -13.67 0.20 -18.24
N GLU A 111 -14.83 -0.14 -17.72
CA GLU A 111 -16.09 -0.23 -18.46
C GLU A 111 -16.67 1.16 -18.80
N VAL A 112 -16.39 2.15 -17.97
CA VAL A 112 -16.94 3.52 -18.10
C VAL A 112 -15.92 4.53 -18.65
N SER A 113 -14.68 4.11 -18.93
CA SER A 113 -13.60 5.02 -19.36
C SER A 113 -12.90 4.52 -20.62
N HIS A 114 -12.55 5.48 -21.50
CA HIS A 114 -11.75 5.18 -22.69
C HIS A 114 -10.28 4.96 -22.31
N ILE A 115 -9.56 4.08 -23.04
CA ILE A 115 -8.16 3.75 -22.75
C ILE A 115 -7.25 4.99 -22.79
N ALA A 116 -7.50 5.93 -23.71
CA ALA A 116 -6.73 7.17 -23.81
C ALA A 116 -6.83 8.03 -22.54
N LEU A 117 -8.02 8.06 -21.89
CA LEU A 117 -8.21 8.76 -20.63
C LEU A 117 -7.40 8.11 -19.51
N ARG A 118 -7.39 6.78 -19.41
CA ARG A 118 -6.58 6.07 -18.39
C ARG A 118 -5.10 6.31 -18.57
N ILE A 119 -4.60 6.30 -19.81
CA ILE A 119 -3.20 6.63 -20.13
C ILE A 119 -2.89 8.07 -19.72
N ALA A 120 -3.76 9.03 -20.08
CA ALA A 120 -3.56 10.44 -19.77
C ALA A 120 -3.56 10.70 -18.26
N LEU A 121 -4.48 10.08 -17.51
CA LEU A 121 -4.54 10.19 -16.06
C LEU A 121 -3.28 9.59 -15.39
N THR A 122 -2.84 8.42 -15.85
CA THR A 122 -1.59 7.81 -15.37
C THR A 122 -0.39 8.71 -15.63
N ALA A 123 -0.23 9.20 -16.84
CA ALA A 123 0.90 10.07 -17.21
C ALA A 123 0.90 11.39 -16.40
N LEU A 124 -0.28 12.00 -16.22
CA LEU A 124 -0.43 13.22 -15.43
C LEU A 124 -0.08 12.96 -13.97
N PHE A 125 -0.61 11.88 -13.38
CA PHE A 125 -0.36 11.52 -11.99
C PHE A 125 1.12 11.28 -11.73
N GLU A 126 1.77 10.45 -12.56
CA GLU A 126 3.20 10.15 -12.44
C GLU A 126 4.07 11.41 -12.61
N ALA A 127 3.75 12.26 -13.60
CA ALA A 127 4.46 13.52 -13.81
C ALA A 127 4.36 14.43 -12.58
N LEU A 128 3.18 14.53 -11.96
CA LEU A 128 2.99 15.31 -10.74
C LEU A 128 3.77 14.72 -9.55
N ILE A 129 3.72 13.40 -9.36
CA ILE A 129 4.47 12.73 -8.28
C ILE A 129 5.98 12.94 -8.44
N VAL A 130 6.52 12.73 -9.64
CA VAL A 130 7.95 12.95 -9.92
C VAL A 130 8.31 14.41 -9.69
N PHE A 131 7.51 15.35 -10.22
CA PHE A 131 7.77 16.78 -10.06
C PHE A 131 7.79 17.22 -8.60
N PHE A 132 6.73 16.87 -7.83
CA PHE A 132 6.66 17.26 -6.42
C PHE A 132 7.71 16.56 -5.57
N SER A 133 7.95 15.27 -5.78
CA SER A 133 9.01 14.54 -5.07
C SER A 133 10.38 15.14 -5.35
N TYR A 134 10.66 15.50 -6.59
CA TYR A 134 11.90 16.17 -6.97
C TYR A 134 12.09 17.53 -6.29
N LYS A 135 11.01 18.29 -6.09
CA LYS A 135 11.05 19.58 -5.35
C LYS A 135 11.17 19.39 -3.84
N ILE A 136 10.51 18.37 -3.29
CA ILE A 136 10.55 18.07 -1.86
C ILE A 136 11.91 17.52 -1.45
N ILE A 137 12.47 16.56 -2.19
CA ILE A 137 13.74 15.92 -1.89
C ILE A 137 14.88 16.83 -2.35
N ASN A 138 15.31 17.74 -1.48
CA ASN A 138 16.33 18.75 -1.82
C ASN A 138 17.56 18.74 -0.89
N THR A 139 17.69 17.71 -0.04
CA THR A 139 18.88 17.53 0.80
C THR A 139 20.13 17.36 -0.04
N LYS A 140 21.23 18.02 0.40
CA LYS A 140 22.57 17.90 -0.19
C LYS A 140 23.42 16.83 0.50
N ASP A 141 22.92 16.22 1.58
CA ASP A 141 23.57 15.14 2.29
C ASP A 141 23.31 13.80 1.58
N THR A 142 24.29 13.40 0.78
CA THR A 142 24.24 12.14 -0.02
C THR A 142 24.05 10.91 0.87
N ARG A 143 24.69 10.86 2.06
CA ARG A 143 24.57 9.72 2.98
C ARG A 143 23.17 9.63 3.56
N LYS A 144 22.62 10.76 3.97
CA LYS A 144 21.25 10.86 4.46
C LYS A 144 20.24 10.41 3.41
N LEU A 145 20.40 10.88 2.16
CA LEU A 145 19.53 10.51 1.06
C LEU A 145 19.63 9.02 0.75
N LEU A 146 20.84 8.47 0.68
CA LEU A 146 21.08 7.05 0.42
C LEU A 146 20.50 6.17 1.53
N CYS A 147 20.76 6.49 2.81
CA CYS A 147 20.19 5.74 3.92
C CYS A 147 18.65 5.74 3.88
N ALA A 148 18.03 6.92 3.67
CA ALA A 148 16.58 7.02 3.58
C ALA A 148 16.05 6.21 2.40
N TRP A 149 16.66 6.30 1.22
CA TRP A 149 16.28 5.57 0.03
C TRP A 149 16.27 4.06 0.26
N VAL A 150 17.37 3.50 0.76
CA VAL A 150 17.50 2.06 1.02
C VAL A 150 16.51 1.59 2.08
N ILE A 151 16.39 2.32 3.20
CA ILE A 151 15.51 1.94 4.31
C ILE A 151 14.04 1.95 3.86
N LEU A 152 13.60 2.98 3.14
CA LEU A 152 12.21 3.09 2.68
C LEU A 152 11.90 2.06 1.59
N MET A 153 12.86 1.76 0.70
CA MET A 153 12.71 0.68 -0.28
C MET A 153 12.55 -0.68 0.42
N ILE A 154 13.39 -0.98 1.41
CA ILE A 154 13.26 -2.24 2.17
C ILE A 154 11.88 -2.29 2.84
N ALA A 155 11.42 -1.20 3.46
CA ALA A 155 10.11 -1.15 4.11
C ALA A 155 8.97 -1.46 3.13
N PHE A 156 9.00 -0.89 1.94
CA PHE A 156 7.98 -1.08 0.93
C PHE A 156 8.02 -2.48 0.31
N TYR A 157 9.18 -2.89 -0.24
CA TYR A 157 9.27 -4.13 -1.00
C TYR A 157 9.22 -5.38 -0.14
N LEU A 158 9.77 -5.35 1.09
CA LEU A 158 9.66 -6.49 2.01
C LEU A 158 8.20 -6.69 2.43
N GLY A 159 7.50 -5.62 2.78
CA GLY A 159 6.08 -5.71 3.12
C GLY A 159 5.23 -6.19 1.94
N LEU A 160 5.51 -5.70 0.74
CA LEU A 160 4.84 -6.13 -0.50
C LEU A 160 5.06 -7.63 -0.75
N ALA A 161 6.30 -8.11 -0.61
CA ALA A 161 6.64 -9.53 -0.76
C ALA A 161 5.89 -10.40 0.27
N ILE A 162 5.87 -9.99 1.55
CA ILE A 162 5.11 -10.70 2.59
C ILE A 162 3.61 -10.74 2.24
N ASN A 163 3.03 -9.62 1.79
CA ASN A 163 1.62 -9.56 1.40
C ASN A 163 1.30 -10.54 0.26
N PHE A 164 2.13 -10.57 -0.79
CA PHE A 164 1.92 -11.47 -1.93
C PHE A 164 2.11 -12.94 -1.57
N ILE A 165 3.14 -13.26 -0.77
CA ILE A 165 3.39 -14.65 -0.32
C ILE A 165 2.22 -15.13 0.53
N THR A 166 1.76 -14.34 1.49
CA THR A 166 0.62 -14.70 2.35
C THR A 166 -0.65 -14.90 1.51
N LYS A 167 -0.91 -14.03 0.53
CA LYS A 167 -2.04 -14.15 -0.39
C LYS A 167 -2.02 -15.44 -1.21
N ALA A 168 -0.84 -15.88 -1.65
CA ALA A 168 -0.68 -17.12 -2.41
C ALA A 168 -0.90 -18.38 -1.57
N ILE A 169 -0.67 -18.28 -0.24
CA ILE A 169 -0.84 -19.43 0.68
C ILE A 169 -2.28 -19.56 1.18
N VAL A 170 -2.92 -18.43 1.50
CA VAL A 170 -4.20 -18.44 2.24
C VAL A 170 -5.40 -18.75 1.34
N MET A 171 -5.41 -18.32 0.09
CA MET A 171 -6.41 -18.66 -0.95
C MET A 171 -7.87 -18.56 -0.48
N ARG A 172 -8.25 -17.49 0.22
CA ARG A 172 -9.58 -17.28 0.78
C ARG A 172 -10.57 -16.74 -0.28
N PRO A 173 -11.82 -17.24 -0.35
CA PRO A 173 -12.83 -16.72 -1.28
C PRO A 173 -13.21 -15.27 -0.94
N ARG A 174 -13.42 -14.44 -1.97
CA ARG A 174 -13.92 -13.06 -1.80
C ARG A 174 -15.41 -13.07 -1.47
N PHE A 175 -15.88 -12.09 -0.67
CA PHE A 175 -17.28 -11.99 -0.31
C PHE A 175 -18.19 -11.88 -1.55
N ARG A 176 -17.82 -11.07 -2.55
CA ARG A 176 -18.59 -10.91 -3.80
C ARG A 176 -18.82 -12.22 -4.60
N LEU A 177 -17.95 -13.22 -4.41
CA LEU A 177 -18.10 -14.54 -5.02
C LEU A 177 -19.22 -15.32 -4.31
N ILE A 178 -19.22 -15.30 -2.99
CA ILE A 178 -20.13 -16.12 -2.17
C ILE A 178 -21.45 -15.42 -1.83
N ALA A 179 -21.56 -14.10 -2.08
CA ALA A 179 -22.67 -13.27 -1.61
C ALA A 179 -24.07 -13.79 -2.05
N ASN A 180 -24.17 -14.36 -3.25
CA ASN A 180 -25.42 -14.90 -3.79
C ASN A 180 -25.59 -16.41 -3.57
N GLY A 181 -24.63 -17.06 -2.91
CA GLY A 181 -24.59 -18.52 -2.82
C GLY A 181 -24.27 -19.22 -4.15
N TYR A 182 -24.18 -20.53 -4.10
CA TYR A 182 -23.93 -21.36 -5.28
C TYR A 182 -24.44 -22.80 -5.04
N GLU A 183 -25.16 -23.40 -6.00
CA GLU A 183 -25.65 -24.81 -5.98
C GLU A 183 -26.35 -25.24 -4.67
N GLY A 184 -27.16 -24.36 -4.11
CA GLY A 184 -27.90 -24.64 -2.86
C GLY A 184 -27.15 -24.25 -1.58
N TYR A 185 -25.90 -23.88 -1.67
CA TYR A 185 -25.13 -23.34 -0.53
C TYR A 185 -25.28 -21.83 -0.46
N GLY A 186 -25.60 -21.31 0.72
CA GLY A 186 -25.66 -19.87 0.99
C GLY A 186 -24.30 -19.30 1.37
N ALA A 187 -24.25 -17.96 1.53
CA ALA A 187 -23.00 -17.26 1.91
C ALA A 187 -22.42 -17.73 3.25
N ASN A 188 -23.29 -18.19 4.18
CA ASN A 188 -22.87 -18.65 5.47
C ASN A 188 -22.06 -19.96 5.41
N GLU A 189 -22.49 -20.89 4.56
CA GLU A 189 -21.82 -22.17 4.36
C GLU A 189 -20.52 -22.01 3.55
N LEU A 190 -20.52 -21.07 2.61
CA LEU A 190 -19.39 -20.82 1.72
C LEU A 190 -18.33 -19.90 2.34
N PHE A 191 -18.63 -19.27 3.47
CA PHE A 191 -17.71 -18.37 4.17
C PHE A 191 -16.60 -19.15 4.86
N GLU A 192 -15.36 -18.67 4.66
CA GLU A 192 -14.18 -19.20 5.35
C GLU A 192 -13.58 -18.14 6.27
N PRO A 193 -13.54 -18.38 7.60
CA PRO A 193 -12.80 -17.53 8.50
C PRO A 193 -11.31 -17.47 8.15
N TRP A 194 -10.68 -16.31 8.31
CA TRP A 194 -9.28 -16.11 7.93
C TRP A 194 -8.31 -17.09 8.60
N TYR A 195 -8.60 -17.55 9.81
CA TYR A 195 -7.77 -18.49 10.60
C TYR A 195 -7.94 -19.96 10.18
N LEU A 196 -8.92 -20.27 9.34
CA LEU A 196 -9.12 -21.60 8.73
C LEU A 196 -8.80 -21.60 7.23
N ALA A 197 -8.60 -20.43 6.65
CA ALA A 197 -8.26 -20.29 5.24
C ALA A 197 -6.91 -20.97 4.92
N GLY A 198 -6.80 -21.50 3.70
CA GLY A 198 -5.64 -22.32 3.29
C GLY A 198 -5.84 -23.83 3.42
N SER A 199 -6.88 -24.29 4.13
CA SER A 199 -7.46 -25.62 3.92
C SER A 199 -8.44 -25.52 2.76
N LYS A 200 -8.42 -26.47 1.80
CA LYS A 200 -9.41 -26.49 0.71
C LYS A 200 -10.81 -26.36 1.30
N GLY A 201 -11.35 -25.16 1.24
CA GLY A 201 -12.65 -24.85 1.81
C GLY A 201 -13.79 -25.34 0.92
N LEU A 202 -15.03 -25.28 1.45
CA LEU A 202 -16.21 -25.69 0.70
C LEU A 202 -16.35 -24.88 -0.59
N ALA A 203 -16.11 -23.58 -0.56
CA ALA A 203 -16.21 -22.73 -1.75
C ALA A 203 -15.27 -23.19 -2.88
N GLU A 204 -14.02 -23.57 -2.57
CA GLU A 204 -13.07 -24.06 -3.58
C GLU A 204 -13.51 -25.40 -4.20
N SER A 205 -14.21 -26.24 -3.43
CA SER A 205 -14.71 -27.54 -3.91
C SER A 205 -16.00 -27.46 -4.72
N VAL A 206 -16.83 -26.46 -4.44
CA VAL A 206 -18.17 -26.30 -5.03
C VAL A 206 -18.13 -25.48 -6.32
N TYR A 207 -17.32 -24.42 -6.37
CA TYR A 207 -17.22 -23.58 -7.58
C TYR A 207 -16.34 -24.25 -8.65
N PRO A 208 -16.87 -24.50 -9.86
CA PRO A 208 -16.07 -25.04 -10.95
C PRO A 208 -15.06 -24.02 -11.47
N SER A 209 -13.90 -24.48 -11.91
CA SER A 209 -12.80 -23.65 -12.41
C SER A 209 -13.19 -22.77 -13.62
N GLU A 210 -14.22 -23.15 -14.36
CA GLU A 210 -14.75 -22.41 -15.51
C GLU A 210 -15.55 -21.15 -15.09
N VAL A 211 -16.06 -21.13 -13.86
CA VAL A 211 -16.93 -20.05 -13.35
C VAL A 211 -16.11 -19.03 -12.55
N VAL A 212 -15.02 -19.47 -11.93
CA VAL A 212 -14.21 -18.62 -11.03
C VAL A 212 -12.85 -18.26 -11.63
N GLY A 213 -12.47 -16.99 -11.50
CA GLY A 213 -11.12 -16.55 -11.82
C GLY A 213 -10.14 -16.82 -10.67
N SER A 214 -8.86 -16.92 -11.00
CA SER A 214 -7.79 -17.13 -9.99
C SER A 214 -7.74 -16.02 -8.93
N ASP A 215 -8.35 -14.85 -9.17
CA ASP A 215 -8.40 -13.72 -8.25
C ASP A 215 -9.53 -13.85 -7.22
N ASP A 216 -10.55 -14.65 -7.51
CA ASP A 216 -11.73 -14.78 -6.65
C ASP A 216 -11.44 -15.50 -5.33
N PHE A 217 -10.33 -16.26 -5.26
CA PHE A 217 -9.81 -16.91 -4.06
C PHE A 217 -8.60 -16.18 -3.45
N LYS A 218 -8.37 -14.90 -3.79
CA LYS A 218 -7.25 -14.11 -3.26
C LYS A 218 -7.74 -12.98 -2.36
N SER A 219 -8.66 -13.29 -1.41
CA SER A 219 -9.18 -12.28 -0.51
C SER A 219 -8.16 -11.86 0.55
N PHE A 220 -7.56 -12.81 1.27
CA PHE A 220 -6.64 -12.52 2.38
C PHE A 220 -5.15 -12.61 1.97
N PRO A 221 -4.32 -11.64 2.39
CA PRO A 221 -4.67 -10.31 2.88
C PRO A 221 -5.03 -9.36 1.74
N SER A 222 -5.63 -8.19 2.06
CA SER A 222 -5.95 -7.18 1.07
C SER A 222 -4.70 -6.49 0.52
N GLY A 223 -4.44 -6.64 -0.80
CA GLY A 223 -3.37 -5.92 -1.49
C GLY A 223 -3.63 -4.40 -1.54
N HIS A 224 -4.87 -4.00 -1.84
CA HIS A 224 -5.26 -2.58 -1.87
C HIS A 224 -5.03 -1.90 -0.50
N SER A 225 -5.38 -2.56 0.60
CA SER A 225 -5.16 -2.01 1.95
C SER A 225 -3.67 -1.91 2.26
N PHE A 226 -2.88 -2.93 1.90
CA PHE A 226 -1.43 -2.87 2.06
C PHE A 226 -0.82 -1.73 1.25
N VAL A 227 -1.11 -1.66 -0.05
CA VAL A 227 -0.52 -0.66 -0.96
C VAL A 227 -0.95 0.74 -0.57
N SER A 228 -2.25 0.98 -0.32
CA SER A 228 -2.74 2.29 0.10
C SER A 228 -2.13 2.75 1.43
N MET A 229 -2.07 1.87 2.43
CA MET A 229 -1.48 2.19 3.74
C MET A 229 0.05 2.35 3.67
N SER A 230 0.74 1.74 2.68
CA SER A 230 2.17 1.95 2.44
C SER A 230 2.50 3.40 2.06
N SER A 231 1.52 4.21 1.64
CA SER A 231 1.67 5.65 1.47
C SER A 231 2.06 6.39 2.76
N LEU A 232 1.93 5.76 3.93
CA LEU A 232 2.51 6.28 5.18
C LEU A 232 4.02 6.49 5.11
N LEU A 233 4.73 5.87 4.17
CA LEU A 233 6.15 6.12 3.93
C LEU A 233 6.44 7.55 3.46
N PHE A 234 5.45 8.27 2.91
CA PHE A 234 5.56 9.71 2.64
C PHE A 234 5.86 10.54 3.89
N PHE A 235 5.53 10.02 5.09
CA PHE A 235 5.88 10.64 6.38
C PHE A 235 7.37 10.98 6.51
N TYR A 236 8.25 10.28 5.82
CA TYR A 236 9.70 10.48 5.91
C TYR A 236 10.24 11.51 4.92
N LEU A 237 9.49 11.87 3.87
CA LEU A 237 9.97 12.80 2.84
C LEU A 237 10.27 14.22 3.36
N PRO A 238 9.48 14.81 4.29
CA PRO A 238 9.82 16.10 4.87
C PRO A 238 11.18 16.14 5.55
N LEU A 239 11.71 14.99 6.02
CA LEU A 239 13.06 14.92 6.59
C LEU A 239 14.17 15.18 5.56
N LEU A 240 13.88 14.95 4.27
CA LEU A 240 14.78 15.16 3.13
C LEU A 240 14.64 16.56 2.53
N ASN A 241 13.84 17.43 3.15
CA ASN A 241 13.62 18.79 2.68
C ASN A 241 14.23 19.80 3.68
N GLU A 242 15.23 20.54 3.22
CA GLU A 242 15.97 21.50 4.07
C GLU A 242 15.10 22.64 4.64
N LYS A 243 13.94 22.96 4.01
CA LYS A 243 13.04 24.04 4.48
C LYS A 243 12.06 23.58 5.55
N VAL A 244 11.74 22.28 5.62
CA VAL A 244 10.67 21.77 6.49
C VAL A 244 11.12 20.63 7.41
N LYS A 245 12.37 20.14 7.29
CA LYS A 245 12.91 19.03 8.10
C LYS A 245 12.76 19.25 9.61
N ASP A 246 12.81 20.50 10.05
CA ASP A 246 12.72 20.90 11.44
C ASP A 246 11.28 21.30 11.86
N LYS A 247 10.29 21.09 10.97
CA LYS A 247 8.86 21.35 11.21
C LYS A 247 8.10 20.03 11.37
N PRO A 248 8.07 19.40 12.55
CA PRO A 248 7.51 18.07 12.75
C PRO A 248 6.00 18.02 12.42
N TRP A 249 5.27 19.11 12.55
CA TRP A 249 3.85 19.16 12.23
C TRP A 249 3.57 18.82 10.76
N VAL A 250 4.49 19.11 9.82
CA VAL A 250 4.34 18.75 8.40
C VAL A 250 4.26 17.21 8.26
N ARG A 251 5.10 16.49 8.99
CA ARG A 251 5.07 15.01 8.99
C ARG A 251 3.79 14.47 9.61
N TYR A 252 3.30 15.10 10.67
CA TYR A 252 2.05 14.69 11.32
C TYR A 252 0.85 14.90 10.41
N LEU A 253 0.83 16.01 9.65
CA LEU A 253 -0.18 16.25 8.64
C LEU A 253 -0.12 15.20 7.52
N VAL A 254 1.07 14.90 7.01
CA VAL A 254 1.28 13.84 6.01
C VAL A 254 0.80 12.49 6.54
N PHE A 255 1.14 12.14 7.79
CA PHE A 255 0.66 10.93 8.43
C PHE A 255 -0.88 10.89 8.49
N ALA A 256 -1.52 11.95 8.95
CA ALA A 256 -2.98 12.01 9.09
C ALA A 256 -3.69 11.85 7.74
N ILE A 257 -3.19 12.52 6.70
CA ILE A 257 -3.75 12.41 5.33
C ILE A 257 -3.67 10.96 4.84
N PHE A 258 -2.51 10.32 4.93
CA PHE A 258 -2.33 8.96 4.39
C PHE A 258 -2.91 7.87 5.28
N ALA A 259 -3.01 8.08 6.60
CA ALA A 259 -3.75 7.19 7.48
C ALA A 259 -5.25 7.22 7.13
N LEU A 260 -5.85 8.40 6.97
CA LEU A 260 -7.24 8.55 6.57
C LEU A 260 -7.50 7.95 5.18
N TYR A 261 -6.59 8.21 4.23
CA TYR A 261 -6.65 7.60 2.90
C TYR A 261 -6.66 6.07 2.99
N GLY A 262 -5.71 5.46 3.70
CA GLY A 262 -5.65 4.00 3.85
C GLY A 262 -6.92 3.42 4.46
N LEU A 263 -7.43 3.99 5.56
CA LEU A 263 -8.68 3.57 6.20
C LEU A 263 -9.90 3.72 5.27
N THR A 264 -9.93 4.76 4.44
CA THR A 264 -10.99 4.96 3.45
C THR A 264 -10.98 3.85 2.40
N ILE A 265 -9.80 3.44 1.94
CA ILE A 265 -9.67 2.35 0.99
C ILE A 265 -10.07 1.01 1.63
N GLU A 266 -9.69 0.75 2.88
CA GLU A 266 -10.12 -0.45 3.61
C GLU A 266 -11.66 -0.58 3.63
N LEU A 267 -12.36 0.47 4.04
CA LEU A 267 -13.82 0.50 4.05
C LEU A 267 -14.42 0.27 2.66
N ALA A 268 -13.87 0.91 1.64
CA ALA A 268 -14.34 0.77 0.27
C ALA A 268 -14.18 -0.67 -0.25
N ARG A 269 -13.10 -1.37 0.13
CA ARG A 269 -12.87 -2.76 -0.29
C ARG A 269 -13.86 -3.74 0.35
N ILE A 270 -14.28 -3.49 1.59
CA ILE A 270 -15.34 -4.26 2.25
C ILE A 270 -16.67 -3.99 1.53
N ARG A 271 -17.02 -2.72 1.32
CA ARG A 271 -18.25 -2.33 0.64
C ARG A 271 -18.38 -2.91 -0.77
N TYR A 272 -17.28 -3.01 -1.50
CA TYR A 272 -17.24 -3.59 -2.85
C TYR A 272 -17.26 -5.14 -2.83
N GLY A 273 -17.25 -5.76 -1.65
CA GLY A 273 -17.24 -7.22 -1.47
C GLY A 273 -15.95 -7.90 -1.94
N ALA A 274 -14.89 -7.12 -2.14
CA ALA A 274 -13.61 -7.66 -2.58
C ALA A 274 -12.80 -8.28 -1.42
N HIS A 275 -13.03 -7.79 -0.21
CA HIS A 275 -12.31 -8.18 0.99
C HIS A 275 -13.22 -8.13 2.22
N TYR A 276 -12.86 -8.88 3.25
CA TYR A 276 -13.46 -8.81 4.58
C TYR A 276 -12.69 -7.82 5.48
N LEU A 277 -13.25 -7.55 6.66
CA LEU A 277 -12.58 -6.68 7.66
C LEU A 277 -11.21 -7.22 8.05
N SER A 278 -11.08 -8.55 8.26
CA SER A 278 -9.78 -9.19 8.56
C SER A 278 -8.76 -8.97 7.46
N ASP A 279 -9.16 -9.12 6.20
CA ASP A 279 -8.26 -8.98 5.06
C ASP A 279 -7.68 -7.56 4.97
N THR A 280 -8.56 -6.56 5.15
CA THR A 280 -8.19 -5.15 5.04
C THR A 280 -7.35 -4.68 6.21
N THR A 281 -7.77 -4.98 7.43
CA THR A 281 -7.04 -4.57 8.64
C THR A 281 -5.68 -5.28 8.76
N PHE A 282 -5.57 -6.55 8.36
CA PHE A 282 -4.27 -7.23 8.30
C PHE A 282 -3.34 -6.60 7.26
N GLY A 283 -3.85 -6.31 6.06
CA GLY A 283 -3.08 -5.63 5.02
C GLY A 283 -2.56 -4.26 5.48
N GLY A 284 -3.44 -3.46 6.12
CA GLY A 284 -3.10 -2.17 6.73
C GLY A 284 -2.09 -2.29 7.88
N LEU A 285 -2.26 -3.26 8.79
CA LEU A 285 -1.31 -3.53 9.88
C LEU A 285 0.08 -3.90 9.34
N LEU A 286 0.15 -4.77 8.34
CA LEU A 286 1.42 -5.16 7.74
C LEU A 286 2.15 -3.95 7.15
N ALA A 287 1.44 -3.10 6.40
CA ALA A 287 2.01 -1.88 5.85
C ALA A 287 2.47 -0.90 6.94
N LEU A 288 1.65 -0.69 7.97
CA LEU A 288 1.97 0.16 9.11
C LEU A 288 3.22 -0.33 9.86
N LEU A 289 3.30 -1.64 10.13
CA LEU A 289 4.45 -2.24 10.80
C LEU A 289 5.72 -2.08 9.96
N CYS A 290 5.66 -2.32 8.65
CA CYS A 290 6.78 -2.09 7.75
C CYS A 290 7.17 -0.60 7.70
N ALA A 291 6.20 0.31 7.63
CA ALA A 291 6.45 1.75 7.60
C ALA A 291 6.97 2.30 8.92
N PHE A 292 6.76 1.61 10.04
CA PHE A 292 7.27 2.02 11.35
C PHE A 292 8.55 1.31 11.74
N LEU A 293 8.54 -0.04 11.82
CA LEU A 293 9.64 -0.81 12.40
C LEU A 293 10.91 -0.74 11.55
N ILE A 294 10.78 -0.89 10.23
CA ILE A 294 11.96 -0.90 9.35
C ILE A 294 12.67 0.45 9.35
N PRO A 295 11.99 1.60 9.18
CA PRO A 295 12.64 2.90 9.34
C PRO A 295 13.14 3.16 10.77
N PHE A 296 12.42 2.71 11.80
CA PHE A 296 12.84 2.89 13.18
C PHE A 296 14.20 2.21 13.46
N PHE A 297 14.31 0.93 13.14
CA PHE A 297 15.57 0.20 13.35
C PHE A 297 16.63 0.60 12.33
N GLY A 298 16.24 0.84 11.07
CA GLY A 298 17.15 1.22 10.01
C GLY A 298 17.86 2.55 10.27
N PHE A 299 17.13 3.60 10.67
CA PHE A 299 17.75 4.89 11.02
C PHE A 299 18.58 4.80 12.28
N LYS A 300 18.16 4.08 13.32
CA LYS A 300 18.98 3.84 14.51
C LYS A 300 20.30 3.10 14.20
N LEU A 301 20.23 2.10 13.32
CA LEU A 301 21.42 1.38 12.89
C LEU A 301 22.37 2.29 12.10
N ALA A 302 21.84 3.11 11.20
CA ALA A 302 22.63 4.08 10.42
C ALA A 302 23.32 5.13 11.33
N GLU A 303 22.63 5.60 12.37
CA GLU A 303 23.21 6.49 13.38
C GLU A 303 24.32 5.77 14.20
N LYS A 304 24.07 4.54 14.66
CA LYS A 304 25.07 3.73 15.39
C LYS A 304 26.32 3.44 14.56
N LYS A 305 26.17 3.26 13.25
CA LYS A 305 27.29 3.03 12.32
C LYS A 305 27.99 4.32 11.88
N GLY A 306 27.55 5.49 12.35
CA GLY A 306 28.12 6.79 11.95
C GLY A 306 27.80 7.20 10.50
N TRP A 307 26.82 6.54 9.86
CA TRP A 307 26.35 6.92 8.53
C TRP A 307 25.44 8.14 8.56
N LEU A 308 24.79 8.36 9.68
CA LEU A 308 24.00 9.54 9.99
C LEU A 308 24.47 10.20 11.28
N PRO A 309 24.33 11.54 11.41
CA PRO A 309 24.62 12.22 12.67
C PRO A 309 23.68 11.70 13.76
N GLN A 310 24.24 11.51 14.95
CA GLN A 310 23.46 11.08 16.12
C GLN A 310 22.35 12.10 16.41
N SER A 311 21.14 11.60 16.63
CA SER A 311 20.03 12.43 17.09
C SER A 311 20.25 12.76 18.57
N ALA A 312 20.51 14.03 18.89
CA ALA A 312 20.57 14.53 20.27
C ALA A 312 19.21 14.41 20.98
#